data_0d7e207f44388cccabdef1289e350b1b
#
_entry.id   0d7e207f44388cccabdef1289e350b1b
#
_cell.length_a   1.000
_cell.length_b   1.000
_cell.length_c   1.000
_cell.angle_alpha   90.00
_cell.angle_beta   90.00
_cell.angle_gamma   90.00
#
_symmetry.space_group_name_H-M   'P 1'
#
loop_
_entity.id
_entity.type
_entity.pdbx_description
1 polymer ?
#
loop_
_entity_poly.entity_id
_entity_poly.type
_entity_poly.pdbx_seq_one_letter_code
_entity_poly.pdbx_strand_id
1 'polypeptide(L)'
;MNDELCVVLCTAPDHESATRIGETLLQERLAACVQYEAIRSQYWWHGELCTDDEVRLTIKTRRALCSAVEVAIIRLHPYDCPQVLCLAVAAASAAYQAWALAALTTQDKSQ
;
A
#
# COMPACT_ATOMS: atom_id res chain seq x y z
N MET A 1 12.56 -14.02 9.31
CA MET A 1 13.30 -12.75 9.15
C MET A 1 12.32 -11.68 8.76
N ASN A 2 12.48 -10.50 9.27
CA ASN A 2 11.54 -9.41 9.07
C ASN A 2 11.84 -8.56 7.84
N ASP A 3 12.85 -8.95 7.08
CA ASP A 3 13.26 -8.20 5.89
C ASP A 3 12.72 -8.79 4.59
N GLU A 4 11.64 -9.53 4.70
CA GLU A 4 10.95 -10.01 3.52
C GLU A 4 10.19 -8.87 2.85
N LEU A 5 10.20 -8.87 1.54
CA LEU A 5 9.38 -7.93 0.78
C LEU A 5 7.91 -8.28 0.94
N CYS A 6 7.10 -7.24 0.98
CA CYS A 6 5.65 -7.37 1.01
C CYS A 6 5.04 -6.40 0.02
N VAL A 7 3.84 -6.73 -0.42
CA VAL A 7 3.03 -5.85 -1.24
C VAL A 7 1.78 -5.49 -0.44
N VAL A 8 1.54 -4.20 -0.28
CA VAL A 8 0.30 -3.73 0.32
C VAL A 8 -0.60 -3.24 -0.81
N LEU A 9 -1.81 -3.75 -0.85
CA LEU A 9 -2.83 -3.33 -1.82
C LEU A 9 -3.83 -2.43 -1.12
N CYS A 10 -4.16 -1.33 -1.80
CA CYS A 10 -5.12 -0.35 -1.31
C CYS A 10 -5.85 0.22 -2.52
N THR A 11 -7.09 0.63 -2.36
CA THR A 11 -7.83 1.32 -3.41
C THR A 11 -8.25 2.69 -2.92
N ALA A 12 -8.30 3.66 -3.83
CA ALA A 12 -8.71 5.02 -3.52
C ALA A 12 -9.75 5.47 -4.55
N PRO A 13 -10.60 6.47 -4.20
CA PRO A 13 -11.68 6.86 -5.12
C PRO A 13 -11.21 7.56 -6.38
N ASP A 14 -10.04 8.19 -6.36
CA ASP A 14 -9.54 8.96 -7.50
C ASP A 14 -8.02 9.05 -7.45
N HIS A 15 -7.45 9.60 -8.54
CA HIS A 15 -5.99 9.71 -8.64
C HIS A 15 -5.41 10.69 -7.63
N GLU A 16 -6.13 11.74 -7.28
CA GLU A 16 -5.64 12.72 -6.33
C GLU A 16 -5.43 12.09 -4.96
N SER A 17 -6.44 11.37 -4.46
CA SER A 17 -6.34 10.68 -3.17
C SER A 17 -5.25 9.62 -3.20
N ALA A 18 -5.19 8.84 -4.29
CA ALA A 18 -4.19 7.79 -4.44
C ALA A 18 -2.78 8.37 -4.41
N THR A 19 -2.55 9.44 -5.18
CA THR A 19 -1.23 10.06 -5.27
C THR A 19 -0.80 10.62 -3.91
N ARG A 20 -1.72 11.25 -3.18
CA ARG A 20 -1.41 11.78 -1.87
C ARG A 20 -0.95 10.68 -0.92
N ILE A 21 -1.65 9.55 -0.93
CA ILE A 21 -1.27 8.41 -0.09
C ILE A 21 0.10 7.88 -0.51
N GLY A 22 0.29 7.63 -1.80
CA GLY A 22 1.52 7.05 -2.30
C GLY A 22 2.73 7.93 -2.06
N GLU A 23 2.59 9.22 -2.34
CA GLU A 23 3.70 10.16 -2.15
C GLU A 23 4.09 10.29 -0.69
N THR A 24 3.12 10.30 0.21
CA THR A 24 3.41 10.36 1.64
C THR A 24 4.21 9.13 2.08
N LEU A 25 3.78 7.94 1.63
CA LEU A 25 4.49 6.72 1.98
C LEU A 25 5.93 6.72 1.45
N LEU A 26 6.12 7.21 0.22
CA LEU A 26 7.46 7.31 -0.36
C LEU A 26 8.33 8.30 0.38
N GLN A 27 7.78 9.47 0.72
CA GLN A 27 8.55 10.49 1.43
C GLN A 27 8.97 10.04 2.82
N GLU A 28 8.15 9.24 3.46
CA GLU A 28 8.46 8.71 4.79
C GLU A 28 9.30 7.44 4.74
N ARG A 29 9.69 7.01 3.55
CA ARG A 29 10.46 5.79 3.37
C ARG A 29 9.75 4.54 3.87
N LEU A 30 8.43 4.57 3.89
CA LEU A 30 7.59 3.40 4.21
C LEU A 30 7.28 2.57 2.98
N ALA A 31 7.46 3.13 1.79
CA ALA A 31 7.31 2.43 0.53
C ALA A 31 8.54 2.64 -0.33
N ALA A 32 8.98 1.59 -1.00
CA ALA A 32 10.08 1.67 -1.97
C ALA A 32 9.56 2.06 -3.35
N CYS A 33 8.34 1.65 -3.65
CA CYS A 33 7.73 1.85 -4.95
C CYS A 33 6.22 1.82 -4.76
N VAL A 34 5.51 2.70 -5.47
CA VAL A 34 4.05 2.67 -5.49
C VAL A 34 3.61 2.70 -6.95
N GLN A 35 2.76 1.78 -7.32
CA GLN A 35 2.21 1.70 -8.67
C GLN A 35 0.71 1.93 -8.61
N TYR A 36 0.17 2.57 -9.63
CA TYR A 36 -1.22 3.01 -9.67
C TYR A 36 -1.91 2.44 -10.90
N GLU A 37 -3.13 1.92 -10.70
CA GLU A 37 -3.93 1.37 -11.79
C GLU A 37 -5.36 1.84 -11.67
N ALA A 38 -5.95 2.24 -12.80
CA ALA A 38 -7.39 2.50 -12.86
C ALA A 38 -8.10 1.15 -12.91
N ILE A 39 -9.03 0.93 -12.00
CA ILE A 39 -9.79 -0.32 -11.93
C ILE A 39 -11.27 -0.02 -11.76
N ARG A 40 -12.08 -1.04 -12.00
CA ARG A 40 -13.50 -1.01 -11.67
C ARG A 40 -13.73 -2.06 -10.59
N SER A 41 -14.41 -1.64 -9.49
CA SER A 41 -14.67 -2.51 -8.35
C SER A 41 -16.17 -2.73 -8.21
N GLN A 42 -16.56 -3.96 -7.90
CA GLN A 42 -17.94 -4.29 -7.55
C GLN A 42 -17.89 -4.99 -6.20
N TYR A 43 -18.78 -4.56 -5.28
CA TYR A 43 -18.67 -5.02 -3.90
C TYR A 43 -19.99 -4.80 -3.17
N TRP A 44 -20.14 -5.48 -2.05
CA TRP A 44 -21.31 -5.33 -1.17
C TRP A 44 -21.01 -4.25 -0.14
N TRP A 45 -21.95 -3.32 0.00
CA TRP A 45 -21.85 -2.25 0.99
C TRP A 45 -23.24 -1.92 1.48
N HIS A 46 -23.47 -2.05 2.79
CA HIS A 46 -24.78 -1.80 3.43
C HIS A 46 -25.90 -2.56 2.73
N GLY A 47 -25.64 -3.83 2.39
CA GLY A 47 -26.65 -4.69 1.80
C GLY A 47 -26.93 -4.48 0.32
N GLU A 48 -26.16 -3.63 -0.35
CA GLU A 48 -26.34 -3.33 -1.76
C GLU A 48 -25.08 -3.65 -2.56
N LEU A 49 -25.29 -4.04 -3.79
CA LEU A 49 -24.19 -4.27 -4.72
C LEU A 49 -23.80 -2.94 -5.35
N CYS A 50 -22.59 -2.51 -5.09
CA CYS A 50 -22.06 -1.23 -5.58
C CYS A 50 -21.05 -1.46 -6.68
N THR A 51 -20.95 -0.50 -7.59
CA THR A 51 -19.94 -0.51 -8.66
C THR A 51 -19.30 0.88 -8.71
N ASP A 52 -17.97 0.91 -8.60
CA ASP A 52 -17.23 2.18 -8.62
C ASP A 52 -15.97 2.05 -9.45
N ASP A 53 -15.60 3.17 -10.05
CA ASP A 53 -14.27 3.30 -10.63
C ASP A 53 -13.34 3.74 -9.50
N GLU A 54 -12.21 3.07 -9.40
CA GLU A 54 -11.23 3.33 -8.35
C GLU A 54 -9.82 3.31 -8.91
N VAL A 55 -8.87 3.74 -8.09
CA VAL A 55 -7.44 3.61 -8.39
C VAL A 55 -6.86 2.64 -7.37
N ARG A 56 -6.23 1.58 -7.88
CA ARG A 56 -5.54 0.63 -7.01
C ARG A 56 -4.08 1.03 -6.85
N LEU A 57 -3.63 1.07 -5.60
CA LEU A 57 -2.22 1.25 -5.28
C LEU A 57 -1.61 -0.10 -4.97
N THR A 58 -0.48 -0.38 -5.61
CA THR A 58 0.35 -1.54 -5.29
C THR A 58 1.62 -0.99 -4.67
N ILE A 59 1.80 -1.24 -3.38
CA ILE A 59 2.83 -0.61 -2.57
C ILE A 59 3.87 -1.66 -2.20
N LYS A 60 5.12 -1.43 -2.60
CA LYS A 60 6.21 -2.36 -2.29
C LYS A 60 6.90 -1.89 -1.03
N THR A 61 6.93 -2.76 -0.03
CA THR A 61 7.52 -2.45 1.26
C THR A 61 8.17 -3.70 1.83
N ARG A 62 8.56 -3.67 3.09
CA ARG A 62 9.03 -4.87 3.77
C ARG A 62 8.10 -5.21 4.93
N ARG A 63 8.15 -6.45 5.36
CA ARG A 63 7.18 -6.97 6.33
C ARG A 63 7.15 -6.16 7.61
N ALA A 64 8.30 -5.74 8.10
CA ALA A 64 8.38 -5.00 9.37
C ALA A 64 7.69 -3.63 9.30
N LEU A 65 7.44 -3.11 8.10
CA LEU A 65 6.80 -1.81 7.92
C LEU A 65 5.31 -1.91 7.59
N CYS A 66 4.76 -3.11 7.43
CA CYS A 66 3.36 -3.26 7.03
C CYS A 66 2.39 -2.56 7.97
N SER A 67 2.61 -2.66 9.28
CA SER A 67 1.74 -1.98 10.24
C SER A 67 1.82 -0.47 10.11
N ALA A 68 3.01 0.08 9.92
CA ALA A 68 3.18 1.51 9.75
C ALA A 68 2.53 2.00 8.45
N VAL A 69 2.62 1.21 7.39
CA VAL A 69 1.95 1.52 6.12
C VAL A 69 0.43 1.55 6.32
N GLU A 70 -0.10 0.56 7.01
CA GLU A 70 -1.54 0.50 7.28
C GLU A 70 -2.01 1.72 8.06
N VAL A 71 -1.29 2.09 9.11
CA VAL A 71 -1.64 3.25 9.93
C VAL A 71 -1.64 4.53 9.08
N ALA A 72 -0.63 4.69 8.22
CA ALA A 72 -0.54 5.87 7.37
C ALA A 72 -1.68 5.92 6.36
N ILE A 73 -2.02 4.77 5.75
CA ILE A 73 -3.12 4.72 4.79
C ILE A 73 -4.42 5.12 5.47
N ILE A 74 -4.73 4.55 6.63
CA ILE A 74 -5.98 4.83 7.33
C ILE A 74 -6.08 6.30 7.68
N ARG A 75 -4.97 6.89 8.12
CA ARG A 75 -4.94 8.32 8.47
C ARG A 75 -5.24 9.22 7.28
N LEU A 76 -4.76 8.84 6.10
CA LEU A 76 -4.85 9.69 4.90
C LEU A 76 -6.06 9.41 4.03
N HIS A 77 -6.73 8.28 4.25
CA HIS A 77 -7.76 7.79 3.34
C HIS A 77 -9.10 8.46 3.58
N PRO A 78 -9.84 8.80 2.52
CA PRO A 78 -11.17 9.40 2.69
C PRO A 78 -12.27 8.42 3.08
N TYR A 79 -12.06 7.10 2.92
CA TYR A 79 -13.08 6.11 3.28
C TYR A 79 -13.04 5.81 4.78
N ASP A 80 -14.20 5.45 5.33
CA ASP A 80 -14.28 4.96 6.71
C ASP A 80 -13.64 3.59 6.86
N CYS A 81 -13.73 2.77 5.82
CA CYS A 81 -13.23 1.40 5.84
C CYS A 81 -12.42 1.12 4.57
N PRO A 82 -11.19 1.63 4.48
CA PRO A 82 -10.38 1.41 3.28
C PRO A 82 -9.87 -0.02 3.21
N GLN A 83 -9.68 -0.51 1.96
CA GLN A 83 -9.02 -1.79 1.74
C GLN A 83 -7.53 -1.65 2.03
N VAL A 84 -7.01 -2.46 2.94
CA VAL A 84 -5.58 -2.55 3.19
C VAL A 84 -5.25 -4.04 3.34
N LEU A 85 -4.56 -4.59 2.33
CA LEU A 85 -4.19 -5.99 2.33
C LEU A 85 -2.66 -6.09 2.24
N CYS A 86 -2.07 -6.91 3.08
CA CYS A 86 -0.62 -7.13 3.04
C CYS A 86 -0.36 -8.55 2.53
N LEU A 87 0.37 -8.64 1.44
CA LEU A 87 0.69 -9.91 0.79
C LEU A 87 2.19 -10.15 0.86
N ALA A 88 2.57 -11.33 1.31
CA ALA A 88 3.98 -11.71 1.33
C ALA A 88 4.45 -12.00 -0.09
N VAL A 89 5.66 -11.56 -0.42
CA VAL A 89 6.29 -11.85 -1.69
C VAL A 89 7.11 -13.12 -1.51
N ALA A 90 6.72 -14.20 -2.19
CA ALA A 90 7.36 -15.50 -2.01
C ALA A 90 8.80 -15.51 -2.54
N ALA A 91 9.07 -14.76 -3.61
CA ALA A 91 10.40 -14.70 -4.21
C ALA A 91 10.54 -13.42 -5.01
N ALA A 92 11.75 -12.91 -5.06
CA ALA A 92 12.09 -11.73 -5.86
C ALA A 92 13.51 -11.89 -6.34
N SER A 93 13.84 -11.23 -7.46
CA SER A 93 15.23 -11.22 -7.90
C SER A 93 16.10 -10.55 -6.83
N ALA A 94 17.33 -11.02 -6.70
CA ALA A 94 18.23 -10.49 -5.68
C ALA A 94 18.48 -8.99 -5.85
N ALA A 95 18.65 -8.54 -7.10
CA ALA A 95 18.90 -7.13 -7.38
C ALA A 95 17.71 -6.25 -6.99
N TYR A 96 16.50 -6.67 -7.35
CA TYR A 96 15.30 -5.90 -7.02
C TYR A 96 15.09 -5.83 -5.52
N GLN A 97 15.24 -6.98 -4.84
CA GLN A 97 15.07 -7.04 -3.40
C GLN A 97 16.07 -6.12 -2.68
N ALA A 98 17.34 -6.15 -3.10
CA ALA A 98 18.35 -5.29 -2.50
C ALA A 98 18.02 -3.82 -2.71
N TRP A 99 17.58 -3.47 -3.90
CA TRP A 99 17.21 -2.09 -4.19
C TRP A 99 16.03 -1.63 -3.33
N ALA A 100 15.00 -2.45 -3.26
CA ALA A 100 13.79 -2.08 -2.51
C ALA A 100 14.08 -1.93 -1.03
N LEU A 101 14.84 -2.87 -0.44
CA LEU A 101 15.15 -2.79 0.97
C LEU A 101 16.02 -1.59 1.30
N ALA A 102 16.95 -1.22 0.40
CA ALA A 102 17.80 -0.05 0.60
C ALA A 102 17.02 1.26 0.55
N ALA A 103 15.89 1.29 -0.15
CA ALA A 103 15.07 2.49 -0.27
C ALA A 103 14.21 2.74 0.97
N LEU A 104 14.03 1.73 1.80
CA LEU A 104 13.10 1.80 2.95
C LEU A 104 13.83 2.20 4.22
N THR A 105 13.06 2.80 5.16
CA THR A 105 13.60 3.03 6.48
C THR A 105 13.84 1.71 7.19
N THR A 106 14.86 1.68 8.04
CA THR A 106 15.14 0.53 8.88
C THR A 106 14.50 0.65 10.26
N GLN A 107 13.95 1.82 10.56
CA GLN A 107 13.28 2.05 11.84
C GLN A 107 11.87 1.49 11.81
N ASP A 108 11.44 0.92 12.91
CA ASP A 108 10.06 0.48 13.08
C ASP A 108 9.23 1.71 13.41
N LYS A 109 8.29 2.05 12.53
CA LYS A 109 7.43 3.21 12.70
C LYS A 109 6.02 2.85 13.15
N SER A 110 5.80 1.61 13.55
CA SER A 110 4.48 1.16 13.96
C SER A 110 4.14 1.51 15.40
N GLN A 111 5.07 2.08 16.12
CA GLN A 111 4.87 2.45 17.52
C GLN A 111 4.38 3.87 17.67
#